data_2c53595e250ccbe293824c2908db475c
#
_entry.id   2c53595e250ccbe293824c2908db475c
#
_cell.length_a   1.000
_cell.length_b   1.000
_cell.length_c   1.000
_cell.angle_alpha   90.00
_cell.angle_beta   90.00
_cell.angle_gamma   90.00
#
_symmetry.space_group_name_H-M   'P 1'
#
loop_
_entity.id
_entity.type
_entity.pdbx_description
1 polymer ?
#
loop_
_entity_poly.entity_id
_entity_poly.type
_entity_poly.pdbx_seq_one_letter_code
_entity_poly.pdbx_strand_id
1 'polypeptide(L)'
;MCIRDSAKGVQAIRFFPKHGHLILSAGLDSKAKIWDVHGSGKCMRTYLGHEKALKDITFWNDGTRFVTSSWDKKVKLWDTETGAVISTVTSGKVAYCVKSHPDDDQQNVLLAGQSDKKILQYDWNAGDVVQEYDQHLGAVNSITFCDEGRRFVSTSDDKSIRVWEFGIPVTMKYIADPTMHSAPAAALSPNGNWLAFQSLDNQITVYSTKDKFRCNRKKVFKGHSNAGYACQVGFSPDGRFVASGDGDGKLFFWDWKTCRIFKSLKAHDKVTIGCEWHPLEQSKVATCSWDGTIKYWD
;
A
#
# COMPACT_ATOMS: atom_id res chain seq x y z
N MET A 1 -21.30 3.09 4.14
CA MET A 1 -21.42 1.83 4.94
C MET A 1 -20.29 1.78 5.97
N CYS A 2 -20.55 1.26 7.16
CA CYS A 2 -19.54 1.13 8.23
C CYS A 2 -19.47 -0.35 8.66
N ILE A 3 -18.29 -0.93 8.59
CA ILE A 3 -18.01 -2.31 8.96
C ILE A 3 -17.12 -2.30 10.20
N ARG A 4 -17.50 -3.01 11.25
CA ARG A 4 -16.65 -3.24 12.42
C ARG A 4 -15.85 -4.51 12.21
N ASP A 5 -14.60 -4.37 11.77
CA ASP A 5 -13.74 -5.49 11.39
C ASP A 5 -13.04 -6.12 12.60
N SER A 6 -12.35 -5.31 13.38
CA SER A 6 -11.45 -5.81 14.43
C SER A 6 -11.59 -5.01 15.72
N ALA A 7 -11.45 -5.70 16.86
CA ALA A 7 -11.35 -5.05 18.17
C ALA A 7 -10.02 -4.29 18.37
N LYS A 8 -8.98 -4.59 17.57
CA LYS A 8 -7.63 -4.01 17.71
C LYS A 8 -7.26 -2.97 16.66
N GLY A 9 -8.04 -2.81 15.61
CA GLY A 9 -7.76 -1.91 14.50
C GLY A 9 -7.43 -2.62 13.20
N VAL A 10 -7.53 -1.87 12.10
CA VAL A 10 -7.26 -2.32 10.73
C VAL A 10 -6.07 -1.55 10.20
N GLN A 11 -5.06 -2.27 9.71
CA GLN A 11 -3.79 -1.70 9.24
C GLN A 11 -3.79 -1.37 7.76
N ALA A 12 -4.40 -2.22 6.95
CA ALA A 12 -4.45 -2.03 5.50
C ALA A 12 -5.72 -2.63 4.91
N ILE A 13 -6.17 -2.09 3.81
CA ILE A 13 -7.28 -2.60 3.00
C ILE A 13 -6.88 -2.63 1.54
N ARG A 14 -7.46 -3.57 0.77
CA ARG A 14 -7.33 -3.64 -0.69
C ARG A 14 -8.65 -4.06 -1.30
N PHE A 15 -9.07 -3.34 -2.35
CA PHE A 15 -10.18 -3.79 -3.17
C PHE A 15 -9.81 -5.03 -3.97
N PHE A 16 -10.81 -5.86 -4.22
CA PHE A 16 -10.68 -6.98 -5.15
C PHE A 16 -10.33 -6.43 -6.55
N PRO A 17 -9.29 -6.97 -7.20
CA PRO A 17 -8.81 -6.45 -8.47
C PRO A 17 -9.91 -6.41 -9.54
N LYS A 18 -9.82 -5.46 -10.47
CA LYS A 18 -10.70 -5.28 -11.63
C LYS A 18 -12.16 -4.97 -11.31
N HIS A 19 -12.77 -5.58 -10.29
CA HIS A 19 -14.22 -5.48 -10.02
C HIS A 19 -14.59 -4.67 -8.78
N GLY A 20 -13.76 -4.66 -7.75
CA GLY A 20 -13.98 -3.87 -6.53
C GLY A 20 -15.15 -4.31 -5.64
N HIS A 21 -15.81 -5.42 -5.93
CA HIS A 21 -17.00 -5.91 -5.20
C HIS A 21 -16.67 -6.44 -3.79
N LEU A 22 -15.40 -6.73 -3.51
CA LEU A 22 -14.92 -7.19 -2.22
C LEU A 22 -13.80 -6.28 -1.71
N ILE A 23 -13.65 -6.22 -0.38
CA ILE A 23 -12.51 -5.61 0.30
C ILE A 23 -11.81 -6.67 1.14
N LEU A 24 -10.49 -6.77 0.98
CA LEU A 24 -9.60 -7.52 1.84
C LEU A 24 -9.04 -6.58 2.91
N SER A 25 -9.07 -6.98 4.17
CA SER A 25 -8.56 -6.21 5.30
C SER A 25 -7.46 -6.96 6.06
N ALA A 26 -6.49 -6.21 6.57
CA ALA A 26 -5.42 -6.69 7.45
C ALA A 26 -5.63 -6.15 8.86
N GLY A 27 -5.99 -7.03 9.79
CA GLY A 27 -6.25 -6.69 11.18
C GLY A 27 -5.00 -6.70 12.06
N LEU A 28 -4.98 -5.81 13.05
CA LEU A 28 -4.00 -5.86 14.14
C LEU A 28 -4.27 -7.02 15.11
N ASP A 29 -5.37 -7.74 14.93
CA ASP A 29 -5.75 -8.97 15.65
C ASP A 29 -5.17 -10.25 14.99
N SER A 30 -4.22 -10.11 14.07
CA SER A 30 -3.57 -11.19 13.31
C SER A 30 -4.45 -11.89 12.26
N LYS A 31 -5.60 -11.33 11.93
CA LYS A 31 -6.56 -11.90 10.99
C LYS A 31 -6.62 -11.06 9.72
N ALA A 32 -6.72 -11.74 8.58
CA ALA A 32 -7.18 -11.12 7.35
C ALA A 32 -8.65 -11.49 7.13
N LYS A 33 -9.44 -10.59 6.54
CA LYS A 33 -10.86 -10.82 6.27
C LYS A 33 -11.25 -10.27 4.92
N ILE A 34 -12.23 -10.92 4.29
CA ILE A 34 -12.87 -10.45 3.05
C ILE A 34 -14.31 -10.04 3.36
N TRP A 35 -14.70 -8.88 2.82
CA TRP A 35 -15.97 -8.23 3.03
C TRP A 35 -16.67 -7.95 1.71
N ASP A 36 -17.97 -8.21 1.67
CA ASP A 36 -18.82 -7.78 0.56
C ASP A 36 -19.19 -6.30 0.73
N VAL A 37 -18.83 -5.47 -0.24
CA VAL A 37 -19.11 -4.02 -0.21
C VAL A 37 -20.31 -3.59 -1.02
N HIS A 38 -20.84 -4.43 -1.91
CA HIS A 38 -22.05 -4.14 -2.65
C HIS A 38 -23.35 -4.50 -1.91
N GLY A 39 -23.24 -5.39 -0.94
CA GLY A 39 -24.37 -5.86 -0.15
C GLY A 39 -24.43 -5.27 1.27
N SER A 40 -24.52 -6.15 2.24
CA SER A 40 -24.74 -5.81 3.65
C SER A 40 -23.47 -5.45 4.45
N GLY A 41 -22.32 -5.42 3.84
CA GLY A 41 -21.04 -5.32 4.55
C GLY A 41 -20.68 -6.59 5.34
N LYS A 42 -21.16 -7.73 4.88
CA LYS A 42 -20.98 -9.03 5.53
C LYS A 42 -19.53 -9.52 5.37
N CYS A 43 -18.97 -10.06 6.44
CA CYS A 43 -17.74 -10.81 6.37
C CYS A 43 -17.97 -12.13 5.64
N MET A 44 -17.35 -12.26 4.48
CA MET A 44 -17.47 -13.47 3.65
C MET A 44 -16.54 -14.56 4.16
N ARG A 45 -15.31 -14.18 4.58
CA ARG A 45 -14.31 -15.12 5.09
C ARG A 45 -13.33 -14.46 6.04
N THR A 46 -12.85 -15.26 7.00
CA THR A 46 -11.76 -14.89 7.91
C THR A 46 -10.61 -15.87 7.73
N TYR A 47 -9.41 -15.35 7.55
CA TYR A 47 -8.17 -16.11 7.35
C TYR A 47 -7.37 -16.11 8.64
N LEU A 48 -7.10 -17.32 9.15
CA LEU A 48 -6.40 -17.55 10.42
C LEU A 48 -5.08 -18.27 10.14
N GLY A 49 -3.99 -17.83 10.77
CA GLY A 49 -2.69 -18.51 10.60
C GLY A 49 -1.48 -17.63 10.89
N HIS A 50 -1.65 -16.32 11.04
CA HIS A 50 -0.63 -15.46 11.62
C HIS A 50 -0.72 -15.40 13.13
N GLU A 51 0.41 -15.30 13.81
CA GLU A 51 0.51 -15.25 15.27
C GLU A 51 0.50 -13.81 15.81
N LYS A 52 0.85 -12.84 14.97
CA LYS A 52 0.92 -11.41 15.31
C LYS A 52 0.16 -10.55 14.31
N ALA A 53 0.02 -9.28 14.65
CA ALA A 53 -0.66 -8.29 13.82
C ALA A 53 -0.16 -8.32 12.37
N LEU A 54 -1.07 -8.15 11.43
CA LEU A 54 -0.74 -7.99 10.02
C LEU A 54 -0.15 -6.59 9.77
N LYS A 55 0.75 -6.50 8.79
CA LYS A 55 1.42 -5.26 8.44
C LYS A 55 0.99 -4.74 7.06
N ASP A 56 0.95 -5.60 6.07
CA ASP A 56 0.50 -5.24 4.71
C ASP A 56 -0.16 -6.44 4.02
N ILE A 57 -0.95 -6.16 2.99
CA ILE A 57 -1.66 -7.14 2.18
C ILE A 57 -1.64 -6.72 0.72
N THR A 58 -1.66 -7.67 -0.18
CA THR A 58 -1.80 -7.44 -1.63
C THR A 58 -2.48 -8.62 -2.29
N PHE A 59 -3.40 -8.36 -3.23
CA PHE A 59 -3.95 -9.38 -4.11
C PHE A 59 -3.00 -9.69 -5.28
N TRP A 60 -3.15 -10.86 -5.85
CA TRP A 60 -2.77 -11.12 -7.24
C TRP A 60 -3.75 -10.41 -8.19
N ASN A 61 -3.33 -10.17 -9.43
CA ASN A 61 -4.13 -9.40 -10.39
C ASN A 61 -5.49 -10.03 -10.73
N ASP A 62 -5.58 -11.35 -10.62
CA ASP A 62 -6.83 -12.12 -10.85
C ASP A 62 -7.70 -12.24 -9.59
N GLY A 63 -7.17 -11.87 -8.41
CA GLY A 63 -7.85 -11.99 -7.12
C GLY A 63 -7.97 -13.42 -6.58
N THR A 64 -7.48 -14.45 -7.30
CA THR A 64 -7.56 -15.85 -6.84
C THR A 64 -6.69 -16.11 -5.63
N ARG A 65 -5.62 -15.33 -5.47
CA ARG A 65 -4.67 -15.42 -4.36
C ARG A 65 -4.36 -14.04 -3.80
N PHE A 66 -3.89 -14.02 -2.57
CA PHE A 66 -3.38 -12.82 -1.95
C PHE A 66 -2.22 -13.14 -0.99
N VAL A 67 -1.42 -12.12 -0.72
CA VAL A 67 -0.26 -12.22 0.17
C VAL A 67 -0.47 -11.33 1.38
N THR A 68 -0.03 -11.81 2.53
CA THR A 68 -0.01 -11.06 3.79
C THR A 68 1.39 -11.02 4.37
N SER A 69 1.77 -9.91 4.95
CA SER A 69 2.95 -9.80 5.83
C SER A 69 2.52 -9.50 7.26
N SER A 70 3.32 -9.96 8.23
CA SER A 70 3.00 -9.85 9.65
C SER A 70 4.23 -9.56 10.51
N TRP A 71 3.97 -9.05 11.71
CA TRP A 71 4.96 -8.87 12.77
C TRP A 71 5.51 -10.21 13.32
N ASP A 72 4.93 -11.36 12.92
CA ASP A 72 5.49 -12.69 13.19
C ASP A 72 6.69 -13.02 12.30
N LYS A 73 7.09 -12.11 11.40
CA LYS A 73 8.19 -12.23 10.44
C LYS A 73 7.94 -13.26 9.34
N LYS A 74 6.69 -13.63 9.14
CA LYS A 74 6.25 -14.54 8.08
C LYS A 74 5.51 -13.75 6.99
N VAL A 75 5.70 -14.17 5.77
CA VAL A 75 4.91 -13.76 4.60
C VAL A 75 4.17 -14.99 4.11
N LYS A 76 2.86 -14.89 3.98
CA LYS A 76 2.01 -16.03 3.61
C LYS A 76 1.25 -15.74 2.33
N LEU A 77 1.24 -16.74 1.45
CA LEU A 77 0.40 -16.80 0.25
C LEU A 77 -0.85 -17.61 0.60
N TRP A 78 -2.00 -17.05 0.27
CA TRP A 78 -3.32 -17.61 0.56
C TRP A 78 -4.11 -17.85 -0.72
N ASP A 79 -4.90 -18.90 -0.70
CA ASP A 79 -5.99 -19.08 -1.66
C ASP A 79 -7.21 -18.31 -1.18
N THR A 80 -7.75 -17.45 -2.04
CA THR A 80 -8.84 -16.55 -1.68
C THR A 80 -10.14 -17.30 -1.46
N GLU A 81 -10.43 -18.33 -2.27
CA GLU A 81 -11.68 -19.07 -2.23
C GLU A 81 -11.69 -20.09 -1.10
N THR A 82 -10.67 -20.92 -0.99
CA THR A 82 -10.61 -21.98 0.02
C THR A 82 -10.22 -21.47 1.41
N GLY A 83 -9.44 -20.38 1.47
CA GLY A 83 -8.88 -19.85 2.70
C GLY A 83 -7.64 -20.60 3.20
N ALA A 84 -7.13 -21.52 2.40
CA ALA A 84 -5.93 -22.30 2.74
C ALA A 84 -4.66 -21.46 2.57
N VAL A 85 -3.66 -21.72 3.44
CA VAL A 85 -2.30 -21.22 3.24
C VAL A 85 -1.63 -22.09 2.19
N ILE A 86 -1.27 -21.49 1.05
CA ILE A 86 -0.55 -22.19 -0.02
C ILE A 86 0.92 -22.32 0.31
N SER A 87 1.54 -21.23 0.77
CA SER A 87 2.96 -21.18 1.10
C SER A 87 3.25 -20.18 2.22
N THR A 88 4.32 -20.42 2.95
CA THR A 88 4.80 -19.53 4.01
C THR A 88 6.30 -19.34 3.87
N VAL A 89 6.73 -18.09 3.80
CA VAL A 89 8.14 -17.71 3.77
C VAL A 89 8.48 -17.01 5.08
N THR A 90 9.62 -17.41 5.66
CA THR A 90 10.14 -16.81 6.90
C THR A 90 11.49 -16.18 6.60
N SER A 91 11.53 -14.86 6.54
CA SER A 91 12.76 -14.10 6.27
C SER A 91 13.56 -13.75 7.54
N GLY A 92 13.05 -14.10 8.72
CA GLY A 92 13.64 -13.71 10.00
C GLY A 92 13.47 -12.22 10.38
N LYS A 93 12.97 -11.41 9.46
CA LYS A 93 12.71 -9.97 9.63
C LYS A 93 11.25 -9.65 9.28
N VAL A 94 10.77 -8.49 9.74
CA VAL A 94 9.41 -8.05 9.43
C VAL A 94 9.39 -7.43 8.04
N ALA A 95 8.51 -7.91 7.15
CA ALA A 95 8.22 -7.26 5.90
C ALA A 95 7.19 -6.15 6.14
N TYR A 96 7.59 -4.89 5.90
CA TYR A 96 6.74 -3.72 6.10
C TYR A 96 5.78 -3.47 4.94
N CYS A 97 6.17 -3.87 3.75
CA CYS A 97 5.33 -3.80 2.57
C CYS A 97 5.55 -5.05 1.69
N VAL A 98 4.49 -5.46 1.02
CA VAL A 98 4.50 -6.56 0.06
C VAL A 98 3.79 -6.13 -1.22
N LYS A 99 4.37 -6.45 -2.38
CA LYS A 99 3.80 -6.13 -3.70
C LYS A 99 4.00 -7.28 -4.66
N SER A 100 2.91 -7.79 -5.21
CA SER A 100 2.94 -8.72 -6.33
C SER A 100 3.33 -7.99 -7.62
N HIS A 101 3.97 -8.69 -8.53
CA HIS A 101 4.30 -8.13 -9.83
C HIS A 101 3.01 -7.79 -10.60
N PRO A 102 2.93 -6.62 -11.28
CA PRO A 102 1.69 -6.21 -11.98
C PRO A 102 1.44 -6.96 -13.29
N ASP A 103 2.43 -7.67 -13.83
CA ASP A 103 2.30 -8.48 -15.03
C ASP A 103 1.67 -9.83 -14.69
N ASP A 104 0.65 -10.24 -15.44
CA ASP A 104 -0.06 -11.50 -15.23
C ASP A 104 0.84 -12.73 -15.41
N ASP A 105 1.87 -12.65 -16.27
CA ASP A 105 2.83 -13.74 -16.48
C ASP A 105 3.86 -13.87 -15.35
N GLN A 106 3.99 -12.87 -14.49
CA GLN A 106 4.95 -12.85 -13.38
C GLN A 106 4.29 -12.77 -11.99
N GLN A 107 3.04 -13.21 -11.88
CA GLN A 107 2.31 -13.19 -10.60
C GLN A 107 2.94 -14.06 -9.50
N ASN A 108 3.77 -15.06 -9.88
CA ASN A 108 4.55 -15.85 -8.96
C ASN A 108 5.64 -15.06 -8.23
N VAL A 109 5.94 -13.82 -8.66
CA VAL A 109 6.98 -13.01 -8.05
C VAL A 109 6.41 -11.96 -7.10
N LEU A 110 7.00 -11.87 -5.93
CA LEU A 110 6.68 -10.92 -4.87
C LEU A 110 7.90 -10.09 -4.49
N LEU A 111 7.73 -8.79 -4.33
CA LEU A 111 8.70 -7.94 -3.65
C LEU A 111 8.25 -7.69 -2.20
N ALA A 112 9.16 -7.89 -1.25
CA ALA A 112 8.94 -7.63 0.16
C ALA A 112 10.00 -6.66 0.71
N GLY A 113 9.58 -5.46 1.10
CA GLY A 113 10.43 -4.48 1.76
C GLY A 113 10.53 -4.75 3.25
N GLN A 114 11.75 -4.92 3.76
CA GLN A 114 11.99 -5.42 5.10
C GLN A 114 12.49 -4.36 6.08
N SER A 115 12.35 -4.67 7.35
CA SER A 115 12.83 -3.84 8.47
C SER A 115 14.36 -3.77 8.58
N ASP A 116 15.11 -4.68 7.94
CA ASP A 116 16.57 -4.74 7.93
C ASP A 116 17.21 -4.09 6.69
N LYS A 117 16.51 -3.15 6.05
CA LYS A 117 16.99 -2.35 4.92
C LYS A 117 16.95 -3.04 3.55
N LYS A 118 16.66 -4.33 3.50
CA LYS A 118 16.64 -5.12 2.27
C LYS A 118 15.25 -5.14 1.63
N ILE A 119 15.23 -5.32 0.31
CA ILE A 119 14.07 -5.73 -0.44
C ILE A 119 14.36 -7.14 -0.94
N LEU A 120 13.48 -8.08 -0.63
CA LEU A 120 13.60 -9.46 -1.08
C LEU A 120 12.61 -9.72 -2.22
N GLN A 121 13.10 -10.32 -3.27
CA GLN A 121 12.28 -10.82 -4.37
C GLN A 121 12.10 -12.33 -4.16
N TYR A 122 10.86 -12.73 -3.89
CA TYR A 122 10.48 -14.14 -3.74
C TYR A 122 9.87 -14.64 -5.03
N ASP A 123 10.18 -15.87 -5.37
CA ASP A 123 9.43 -16.63 -6.38
C ASP A 123 8.69 -17.78 -5.69
N TRP A 124 7.35 -17.74 -5.75
CA TRP A 124 6.51 -18.77 -5.14
C TRP A 124 6.62 -20.13 -5.81
N ASN A 125 7.01 -20.18 -7.10
CA ASN A 125 7.23 -21.44 -7.82
C ASN A 125 8.56 -22.07 -7.42
N ALA A 126 9.62 -21.26 -7.25
CA ALA A 126 10.91 -21.73 -6.74
C ALA A 126 10.88 -22.01 -5.23
N GLY A 127 9.96 -21.36 -4.51
CA GLY A 127 9.84 -21.46 -3.05
C GLY A 127 10.95 -20.75 -2.28
N ASP A 128 11.69 -19.84 -2.92
CA ASP A 128 12.87 -19.22 -2.34
C ASP A 128 13.04 -17.75 -2.76
N VAL A 129 14.01 -17.07 -2.12
CA VAL A 129 14.48 -15.73 -2.50
C VAL A 129 15.35 -15.84 -3.74
N VAL A 130 14.91 -15.21 -4.82
CA VAL A 130 15.65 -15.23 -6.10
C VAL A 130 16.54 -14.00 -6.28
N GLN A 131 16.25 -12.90 -5.58
CA GLN A 131 17.04 -11.66 -5.66
C GLN A 131 16.94 -10.86 -4.37
N GLU A 132 18.02 -10.17 -4.01
CA GLU A 132 18.06 -9.18 -2.92
C GLU A 132 18.50 -7.81 -3.44
N TYR A 133 17.85 -6.74 -2.93
CA TYR A 133 18.23 -5.34 -3.16
C TYR A 133 18.57 -4.74 -1.80
N ASP A 134 19.84 -4.43 -1.56
CA ASP A 134 20.38 -4.14 -0.20
C ASP A 134 20.99 -2.74 -0.04
N GLN A 135 20.73 -1.83 -0.96
CA GLN A 135 21.38 -0.52 -0.94
C GLN A 135 20.73 0.52 0.00
N HIS A 136 19.53 0.27 0.54
CA HIS A 136 18.95 1.15 1.54
C HIS A 136 19.73 1.11 2.87
N LEU A 137 19.73 2.24 3.61
CA LEU A 137 20.39 2.37 4.91
C LEU A 137 19.39 2.29 6.09
N GLY A 138 18.10 2.31 5.81
CA GLY A 138 17.00 2.21 6.78
C GLY A 138 15.94 1.21 6.34
N ALA A 139 14.96 0.93 7.19
CA ALA A 139 13.87 0.03 6.88
C ALA A 139 13.11 0.47 5.62
N VAL A 140 12.69 -0.48 4.80
CA VAL A 140 11.95 -0.21 3.56
C VAL A 140 10.46 -0.16 3.86
N ASN A 141 9.86 1.02 3.67
CA ASN A 141 8.48 1.29 4.08
C ASN A 141 7.45 1.04 2.98
N SER A 142 7.79 1.35 1.73
CA SER A 142 6.89 1.11 0.60
C SER A 142 7.63 0.70 -0.66
N ILE A 143 6.94 -0.06 -1.49
CA ILE A 143 7.36 -0.45 -2.84
C ILE A 143 6.21 -0.15 -3.78
N THR A 144 6.51 0.44 -4.93
CA THR A 144 5.51 0.75 -5.95
C THR A 144 6.08 0.44 -7.32
N PHE A 145 5.46 -0.46 -8.05
CA PHE A 145 5.81 -0.74 -9.43
C PHE A 145 5.42 0.42 -10.35
N CYS A 146 6.19 0.63 -11.39
CA CYS A 146 5.91 1.58 -12.47
C CYS A 146 6.39 0.99 -13.80
N ASP A 147 6.06 1.65 -14.93
CA ASP A 147 6.43 1.19 -16.26
C ASP A 147 6.02 -0.27 -16.54
N GLU A 148 4.76 -0.60 -16.22
CA GLU A 148 4.21 -1.94 -16.46
C GLU A 148 5.04 -3.07 -15.79
N GLY A 149 5.62 -2.79 -14.63
CA GLY A 149 6.42 -3.74 -13.87
C GLY A 149 7.91 -3.76 -14.17
N ARG A 150 8.38 -3.13 -15.26
CA ARG A 150 9.81 -3.10 -15.60
C ARG A 150 10.67 -2.37 -14.57
N ARG A 151 10.08 -1.40 -13.86
CA ARG A 151 10.75 -0.65 -12.80
C ARG A 151 9.89 -0.62 -11.55
N PHE A 152 10.55 -0.47 -10.42
CA PHE A 152 9.86 -0.18 -9.16
C PHE A 152 10.61 0.90 -8.37
N VAL A 153 9.87 1.54 -7.49
CA VAL A 153 10.39 2.57 -6.59
C VAL A 153 10.21 2.11 -5.16
N SER A 154 11.22 2.27 -4.34
CA SER A 154 11.19 1.99 -2.91
C SER A 154 11.45 3.25 -2.09
N THR A 155 10.83 3.33 -0.92
CA THR A 155 11.05 4.37 0.07
C THR A 155 11.50 3.78 1.38
N SER A 156 12.33 4.49 2.11
CA SER A 156 12.95 4.00 3.34
C SER A 156 12.99 5.05 4.44
N ASP A 157 13.22 4.59 5.67
CA ASP A 157 13.50 5.44 6.83
C ASP A 157 14.82 6.19 6.72
N ASP A 158 15.70 5.81 5.78
CA ASP A 158 16.91 6.56 5.43
C ASP A 158 16.62 7.90 4.73
N LYS A 159 15.32 8.26 4.60
CA LYS A 159 14.83 9.47 3.93
C LYS A 159 15.16 9.52 2.45
N SER A 160 15.37 8.37 1.82
CA SER A 160 15.65 8.27 0.39
C SER A 160 14.54 7.57 -0.37
N ILE A 161 14.47 7.89 -1.64
CA ILE A 161 13.68 7.20 -2.65
C ILE A 161 14.66 6.58 -3.63
N ARG A 162 14.53 5.30 -3.90
CA ARG A 162 15.36 4.58 -4.87
C ARG A 162 14.52 4.02 -6.00
N VAL A 163 15.03 4.16 -7.20
CA VAL A 163 14.43 3.60 -8.41
C VAL A 163 15.28 2.44 -8.87
N TRP A 164 14.62 1.33 -9.17
CA TRP A 164 15.26 0.08 -9.55
C TRP A 164 14.70 -0.42 -10.87
N GLU A 165 15.51 -1.08 -11.63
CA GLU A 165 15.05 -1.96 -12.71
C GLU A 165 14.75 -3.34 -12.10
N PHE A 166 13.61 -3.92 -12.47
CA PHE A 166 13.21 -5.22 -11.92
C PHE A 166 14.22 -6.30 -12.32
N GLY A 167 14.63 -7.14 -11.35
CA GLY A 167 15.65 -8.17 -11.55
C GLY A 167 17.10 -7.67 -11.48
N ILE A 168 17.36 -6.35 -11.41
CA ILE A 168 18.72 -5.80 -11.32
C ILE A 168 18.94 -5.15 -9.96
N PRO A 169 19.83 -5.70 -9.09
CA PRO A 169 20.01 -5.25 -7.71
C PRO A 169 20.86 -3.97 -7.57
N VAL A 170 20.83 -3.13 -8.60
CA VAL A 170 21.55 -1.86 -8.62
C VAL A 170 20.57 -0.71 -8.77
N THR A 171 20.68 0.31 -7.91
CA THR A 171 19.85 1.49 -8.00
C THR A 171 20.10 2.26 -9.30
N MET A 172 19.08 2.38 -10.15
CA MET A 172 19.11 3.23 -11.34
C MET A 172 19.19 4.71 -10.97
N LYS A 173 18.43 5.09 -9.93
CA LYS A 173 18.40 6.47 -9.44
C LYS A 173 18.21 6.50 -7.94
N TYR A 174 19.07 7.29 -7.30
CA TYR A 174 19.01 7.64 -5.90
C TYR A 174 18.49 9.07 -5.77
N ILE A 175 17.44 9.27 -4.96
CA ILE A 175 16.83 10.55 -4.69
C ILE A 175 16.88 10.77 -3.19
N ALA A 176 17.68 11.72 -2.75
CA ALA A 176 17.75 12.19 -1.38
C ALA A 176 18.07 13.67 -1.38
N ASP A 177 17.45 14.40 -0.50
CA ASP A 177 17.69 15.81 -0.24
C ASP A 177 17.78 16.00 1.27
N PRO A 178 18.68 16.85 1.80
CA PRO A 178 18.79 17.11 3.24
C PRO A 178 17.48 17.52 3.91
N THR A 179 16.56 18.10 3.15
CA THR A 179 15.24 18.53 3.63
C THR A 179 14.17 17.45 3.53
N MET A 180 14.48 16.30 2.92
CA MET A 180 13.51 15.21 2.80
C MET A 180 13.24 14.53 4.15
N HIS A 181 12.00 14.14 4.34
CA HIS A 181 11.56 13.25 5.41
C HIS A 181 11.24 11.87 4.84
N SER A 182 11.17 10.88 5.73
CA SER A 182 10.73 9.54 5.32
C SER A 182 9.33 9.61 4.70
N ALA A 183 9.12 8.84 3.64
CA ALA A 183 7.85 8.75 2.93
C ALA A 183 7.28 7.33 3.03
N PRO A 184 6.51 7.02 4.08
CA PRO A 184 6.09 5.65 4.37
C PRO A 184 5.05 5.08 3.42
N ALA A 185 4.44 5.91 2.57
CA ALA A 185 3.44 5.46 1.61
C ALA A 185 3.64 6.12 0.24
N ALA A 186 3.39 5.36 -0.81
CA ALA A 186 3.49 5.82 -2.18
C ALA A 186 2.36 5.23 -3.03
N ALA A 187 1.94 5.98 -4.05
CA ALA A 187 0.97 5.54 -5.03
C ALA A 187 1.35 5.99 -6.44
N LEU A 188 1.09 5.12 -7.41
CA LEU A 188 1.20 5.43 -8.83
C LEU A 188 -0.12 6.01 -9.33
N SER A 189 -0.04 7.06 -10.13
CA SER A 189 -1.22 7.61 -10.81
C SER A 189 -1.78 6.63 -11.86
N PRO A 190 -3.10 6.64 -12.14
CA PRO A 190 -3.71 5.68 -13.08
C PRO A 190 -3.11 5.73 -14.49
N ASN A 191 -2.62 6.89 -14.93
CA ASN A 191 -1.96 7.05 -16.22
C ASN A 191 -0.47 6.64 -16.21
N GLY A 192 0.05 6.12 -15.09
CA GLY A 192 1.43 5.68 -14.93
C GLY A 192 2.51 6.78 -14.95
N ASN A 193 2.13 8.07 -15.06
CA ASN A 193 3.08 9.16 -15.29
C ASN A 193 3.62 9.80 -14.00
N TRP A 194 2.94 9.61 -12.87
CA TRP A 194 3.22 10.29 -11.63
C TRP A 194 3.22 9.34 -10.44
N LEU A 195 4.16 9.55 -9.54
CA LEU A 195 4.23 8.90 -8.24
C LEU A 195 3.99 9.94 -7.16
N ALA A 196 3.00 9.72 -6.30
CA ALA A 196 2.74 10.51 -5.11
C ALA A 196 3.34 9.82 -3.89
N PHE A 197 4.08 10.57 -3.08
CA PHE A 197 4.71 10.09 -1.86
C PHE A 197 4.16 10.87 -0.66
N GLN A 198 3.58 10.16 0.28
CA GLN A 198 3.16 10.71 1.57
C GLN A 198 4.39 10.87 2.46
N SER A 199 4.82 12.09 2.69
CA SER A 199 5.97 12.41 3.52
C SER A 199 5.57 12.68 4.98
N LEU A 200 6.43 12.33 5.93
CA LEU A 200 6.18 12.55 7.36
C LEU A 200 6.23 14.04 7.80
N ASP A 201 6.55 14.95 6.91
CA ASP A 201 6.42 16.39 7.10
C ASP A 201 5.04 16.98 6.77
N ASN A 202 4.01 16.13 6.71
CA ASN A 202 2.63 16.50 6.41
C ASN A 202 2.42 17.06 4.98
N GLN A 203 3.18 16.54 4.02
CA GLN A 203 3.06 16.90 2.62
C GLN A 203 3.00 15.64 1.75
N ILE A 204 2.30 15.74 0.63
CA ILE A 204 2.38 14.75 -0.43
C ILE A 204 3.17 15.39 -1.57
N THR A 205 4.31 14.80 -1.88
CA THR A 205 5.20 15.21 -2.98
C THR A 205 5.00 14.34 -4.20
N VAL A 206 5.22 14.89 -5.39
CA VAL A 206 4.97 14.18 -6.65
C VAL A 206 6.22 14.13 -7.50
N TYR A 207 6.48 12.96 -8.05
CA TYR A 207 7.60 12.72 -8.96
C TYR A 207 7.09 12.17 -10.29
N SER A 208 7.75 12.58 -11.40
CA SER A 208 7.47 12.04 -12.72
C SER A 208 8.12 10.66 -12.89
N THR A 209 7.42 9.69 -13.47
CA THR A 209 8.00 8.40 -13.85
C THR A 209 8.76 8.49 -15.18
N LYS A 210 8.37 9.41 -16.08
CA LYS A 210 8.92 9.56 -17.44
C LYS A 210 10.11 10.49 -17.52
N ASP A 211 10.13 11.58 -16.73
CA ASP A 211 11.20 12.57 -16.77
C ASP A 211 12.27 12.29 -15.71
N LYS A 212 13.00 11.20 -15.86
CA LYS A 212 14.11 10.80 -14.99
C LYS A 212 13.77 10.88 -13.51
N PHE A 213 12.53 10.59 -13.12
CA PHE A 213 12.03 10.69 -11.74
C PHE A 213 12.32 12.05 -11.09
N ARG A 214 12.01 13.13 -11.78
CA ARG A 214 12.15 14.48 -11.23
C ARG A 214 10.98 14.84 -10.34
N CYS A 215 11.28 15.54 -9.24
CA CYS A 215 10.26 16.13 -8.38
C CYS A 215 9.50 17.23 -9.11
N ASN A 216 8.18 17.16 -9.09
CA ASN A 216 7.33 18.24 -9.57
C ASN A 216 7.04 19.21 -8.43
N ARG A 217 7.89 20.21 -8.25
CA ARG A 217 7.78 21.20 -7.17
C ARG A 217 6.48 22.02 -7.20
N LYS A 218 5.76 22.04 -8.33
CA LYS A 218 4.45 22.72 -8.45
C LYS A 218 3.30 21.85 -7.95
N LYS A 219 3.52 20.54 -7.76
CA LYS A 219 2.55 19.56 -7.29
C LYS A 219 2.88 19.10 -5.88
N VAL A 220 2.42 19.85 -4.90
CA VAL A 220 2.56 19.52 -3.48
C VAL A 220 1.20 19.69 -2.82
N PHE A 221 0.73 18.65 -2.12
CA PHE A 221 -0.54 18.67 -1.42
C PHE A 221 -0.27 18.78 0.09
N LYS A 222 -0.96 19.72 0.73
CA LYS A 222 -0.75 20.10 2.14
C LYS A 222 -2.08 20.27 2.85
N GLY A 223 -2.03 20.45 4.18
CA GLY A 223 -3.18 20.80 5.02
C GLY A 223 -3.73 19.65 5.85
N HIS A 224 -3.15 18.46 5.74
CA HIS A 224 -3.39 17.33 6.63
C HIS A 224 -2.21 17.17 7.61
N SER A 225 -2.43 16.44 8.70
CA SER A 225 -1.41 16.09 9.67
C SER A 225 -1.32 14.58 9.84
N ASN A 226 -0.27 13.96 9.35
CA ASN A 226 -0.09 12.52 9.50
C ASN A 226 0.44 12.12 10.89
N ALA A 227 0.89 13.07 11.71
CA ALA A 227 1.39 12.86 13.08
C ALA A 227 2.42 11.73 13.20
N GLY A 228 3.20 11.47 12.14
CA GLY A 228 4.18 10.38 12.07
C GLY A 228 3.59 9.02 11.65
N TYR A 229 2.29 8.94 11.36
CA TYR A 229 1.69 7.71 10.88
C TYR A 229 1.90 7.51 9.37
N ALA A 230 2.00 6.24 8.96
CA ALA A 230 2.12 5.83 7.57
C ALA A 230 0.75 5.83 6.86
N CYS A 231 0.08 6.99 6.83
CA CYS A 231 -1.20 7.12 6.14
C CYS A 231 -1.04 6.85 4.66
N GLN A 232 -1.86 5.96 4.11
CA GLN A 232 -1.82 5.64 2.69
C GLN A 232 -2.29 6.84 1.86
N VAL A 233 -1.72 6.97 0.66
CA VAL A 233 -2.12 7.92 -0.37
C VAL A 233 -2.68 7.14 -1.56
N GLY A 234 -3.70 7.68 -2.23
CA GLY A 234 -4.30 7.06 -3.39
C GLY A 234 -4.76 8.09 -4.42
N PHE A 235 -4.84 7.67 -5.67
CA PHE A 235 -5.42 8.44 -6.76
C PHE A 235 -6.82 7.93 -7.08
N SER A 236 -7.73 8.84 -7.48
CA SER A 236 -9.00 8.43 -8.10
C SER A 236 -8.74 7.73 -9.44
N PRO A 237 -9.61 6.82 -9.90
CA PRO A 237 -9.44 6.10 -11.16
C PRO A 237 -9.29 7.01 -12.39
N ASP A 238 -9.93 8.19 -12.36
CA ASP A 238 -9.83 9.22 -13.41
C ASP A 238 -8.60 10.13 -13.27
N GLY A 239 -7.82 9.98 -12.18
CA GLY A 239 -6.64 10.79 -11.89
C GLY A 239 -6.92 12.24 -11.52
N ARG A 240 -8.18 12.63 -11.26
CA ARG A 240 -8.55 14.01 -10.91
C ARG A 240 -8.32 14.36 -9.46
N PHE A 241 -8.35 13.37 -8.59
CA PHE A 241 -8.22 13.57 -7.15
C PHE A 241 -7.10 12.73 -6.56
N VAL A 242 -6.50 13.27 -5.51
CA VAL A 242 -5.61 12.54 -4.60
C VAL A 242 -6.31 12.47 -3.25
N ALA A 243 -6.23 11.34 -2.57
CA ALA A 243 -6.78 11.17 -1.24
C ALA A 243 -5.72 10.65 -0.27
N SER A 244 -5.81 11.06 0.98
CA SER A 244 -5.01 10.49 2.09
C SER A 244 -5.76 10.67 3.41
N GLY A 245 -5.53 9.73 4.32
CA GLY A 245 -5.94 9.87 5.70
C GLY A 245 -5.01 10.79 6.50
N ASP A 246 -5.36 11.07 7.74
CA ASP A 246 -4.53 11.79 8.69
C ASP A 246 -4.54 11.17 10.10
N GLY A 247 -3.67 11.70 10.97
CA GLY A 247 -3.53 11.26 12.35
C GLY A 247 -4.77 11.51 13.22
N ASP A 248 -5.57 12.50 12.87
CA ASP A 248 -6.79 12.87 13.60
C ASP A 248 -8.02 12.07 13.15
N GLY A 249 -7.88 11.14 12.21
CA GLY A 249 -8.97 10.35 11.68
C GLY A 249 -9.79 11.06 10.61
N LYS A 250 -9.24 12.09 9.98
CA LYS A 250 -9.85 12.74 8.83
C LYS A 250 -9.41 12.06 7.54
N LEU A 251 -10.24 12.22 6.53
CA LEU A 251 -9.93 11.87 5.15
C LEU A 251 -9.93 13.16 4.33
N PHE A 252 -8.86 13.38 3.60
CA PHE A 252 -8.68 14.53 2.74
C PHE A 252 -8.72 14.13 1.28
N PHE A 253 -9.33 15.01 0.46
CA PHE A 253 -9.33 14.94 -0.99
C PHE A 253 -8.76 16.23 -1.54
N TRP A 254 -7.78 16.11 -2.43
CA TRP A 254 -7.21 17.26 -3.15
C TRP A 254 -7.52 17.14 -4.63
N ASP A 255 -7.84 18.29 -5.24
CA ASP A 255 -7.93 18.39 -6.69
C ASP A 255 -6.51 18.34 -7.29
N TRP A 256 -6.29 17.39 -8.20
CA TRP A 256 -4.98 17.17 -8.82
C TRP A 256 -4.49 18.41 -9.59
N LYS A 257 -5.38 19.12 -10.28
CA LYS A 257 -5.02 20.25 -11.14
C LYS A 257 -4.59 21.47 -10.32
N THR A 258 -5.35 21.81 -9.30
CA THR A 258 -5.15 23.02 -8.47
C THR A 258 -4.29 22.78 -7.23
N CYS A 259 -4.08 21.53 -6.81
CA CYS A 259 -3.42 21.13 -5.56
C CYS A 259 -4.12 21.67 -4.29
N ARG A 260 -5.37 22.09 -4.39
CA ARG A 260 -6.17 22.58 -3.25
C ARG A 260 -6.99 21.45 -2.66
N ILE A 261 -7.28 21.56 -1.35
CA ILE A 261 -8.22 20.67 -0.70
C ILE A 261 -9.60 20.88 -1.34
N PHE A 262 -10.14 19.82 -1.92
CA PHE A 262 -11.50 19.80 -2.46
C PHE A 262 -12.51 19.51 -1.36
N LYS A 263 -12.22 18.51 -0.51
CA LYS A 263 -13.08 18.10 0.60
C LYS A 263 -12.25 17.48 1.71
N SER A 264 -12.66 17.72 2.94
CA SER A 264 -12.18 16.98 4.11
C SER A 264 -13.36 16.55 4.96
N LEU A 265 -13.29 15.36 5.53
CA LEU A 265 -14.34 14.83 6.40
C LEU A 265 -13.74 14.03 7.56
N LYS A 266 -14.42 14.04 8.70
CA LYS A 266 -14.08 13.20 9.84
C LYS A 266 -14.52 11.77 9.51
N ALA A 267 -13.55 10.93 9.12
CA ALA A 267 -13.84 9.57 8.72
C ALA A 267 -13.89 8.61 9.91
N HIS A 268 -12.97 8.74 10.85
CA HIS A 268 -12.77 7.80 11.93
C HIS A 268 -12.49 8.50 13.27
N ASP A 269 -12.57 7.75 14.37
CA ASP A 269 -12.29 8.27 15.72
C ASP A 269 -10.78 8.26 16.03
N LYS A 270 -10.02 7.36 15.38
CA LYS A 270 -8.56 7.28 15.44
C LYS A 270 -7.97 7.55 14.07
N VAL A 271 -6.64 7.42 13.94
CA VAL A 271 -5.92 7.62 12.68
C VAL A 271 -6.59 6.89 11.50
N THR A 272 -6.81 7.61 10.40
CA THR A 272 -7.21 7.03 9.13
C THR A 272 -5.95 6.54 8.42
N ILE A 273 -5.57 5.28 8.66
CA ILE A 273 -4.29 4.74 8.20
C ILE A 273 -4.33 4.31 6.73
N GLY A 274 -5.46 3.83 6.26
CA GLY A 274 -5.64 3.39 4.87
C GLY A 274 -6.78 4.10 4.17
N CYS A 275 -6.57 4.41 2.90
CA CYS A 275 -7.60 4.87 1.98
C CYS A 275 -7.34 4.26 0.60
N GLU A 276 -8.37 3.73 -0.01
CA GLU A 276 -8.28 3.12 -1.33
C GLU A 276 -9.52 3.47 -2.15
N TRP A 277 -9.30 3.86 -3.40
CA TRP A 277 -10.37 4.13 -4.34
C TRP A 277 -10.91 2.83 -4.94
N HIS A 278 -12.21 2.81 -5.17
CA HIS A 278 -12.83 1.73 -5.93
C HIS A 278 -12.22 1.69 -7.35
N PRO A 279 -11.82 0.51 -7.88
CA PRO A 279 -11.07 0.44 -9.14
C PRO A 279 -11.85 0.95 -10.35
N LEU A 280 -13.18 0.91 -10.33
CA LEU A 280 -14.04 1.31 -11.45
C LEU A 280 -14.85 2.58 -11.15
N GLU A 281 -15.27 2.79 -9.90
CA GLU A 281 -16.22 3.84 -9.55
C GLU A 281 -15.51 5.04 -8.92
N GLN A 282 -15.59 6.19 -9.58
CA GLN A 282 -14.86 7.40 -9.20
C GLN A 282 -15.37 8.05 -7.92
N SER A 283 -16.63 7.82 -7.55
CA SER A 283 -17.22 8.38 -6.32
C SER A 283 -16.93 7.56 -5.08
N LYS A 284 -16.48 6.32 -5.21
CA LYS A 284 -16.41 5.38 -4.11
C LYS A 284 -15.00 5.20 -3.55
N VAL A 285 -14.88 5.35 -2.24
CA VAL A 285 -13.62 5.22 -1.49
C VAL A 285 -13.84 4.36 -0.25
N ALA A 286 -12.91 3.47 0.02
CA ALA A 286 -12.83 2.75 1.28
C ALA A 286 -11.75 3.35 2.18
N THR A 287 -12.01 3.40 3.47
CA THR A 287 -11.05 3.84 4.49
C THR A 287 -10.97 2.84 5.63
N CYS A 288 -9.81 2.69 6.22
CA CYS A 288 -9.63 1.89 7.43
C CYS A 288 -8.85 2.64 8.51
N SER A 289 -9.07 2.24 9.75
CA SER A 289 -8.53 2.93 10.90
C SER A 289 -8.14 1.97 12.04
N TRP A 290 -7.31 2.46 12.92
CA TRP A 290 -7.00 1.78 14.17
C TRP A 290 -8.14 1.84 15.19
N ASP A 291 -9.29 2.47 14.85
CA ASP A 291 -10.54 2.35 15.61
C ASP A 291 -11.26 0.99 15.42
N GLY A 292 -10.74 0.14 14.50
CA GLY A 292 -11.27 -1.17 14.20
C GLY A 292 -12.38 -1.17 13.14
N THR A 293 -12.59 -0.05 12.48
CA THR A 293 -13.65 0.08 11.47
C THR A 293 -13.09 0.25 10.06
N ILE A 294 -13.86 -0.26 9.10
CA ILE A 294 -13.71 0.03 7.66
C ILE A 294 -14.97 0.81 7.27
N LYS A 295 -14.79 1.94 6.61
CA LYS A 295 -15.90 2.73 6.10
C LYS A 295 -15.82 2.84 4.59
N TYR A 296 -16.96 2.65 3.97
CA TYR A 296 -17.14 2.76 2.52
C TYR A 296 -18.01 3.99 2.23
N TRP A 297 -17.47 4.88 1.44
CA TRP A 297 -18.00 6.22 1.13
C TRP A 297 -18.46 6.28 -0.32
N ASP A 298 -19.53 7.01 -0.53
CA ASP A 298 -20.07 7.36 -1.85
C ASP A 298 -20.31 8.87 -1.95
#